data_5958822e8e78fbebcb6528cd13a43657
#
_entry.id   5958822e8e78fbebcb6528cd13a43657
#
_cell.length_a   1.000
_cell.length_b   1.000
_cell.length_c   1.000
_cell.angle_alpha   90.00
_cell.angle_beta   90.00
_cell.angle_gamma   90.00
#
_symmetry.space_group_name_H-M   'P 1'
#
loop_
_entity.id
_entity.type
_entity.pdbx_description
1 polymer ?
#
loop_
_entity_poly.entity_id
_entity_poly.type
_entity_poly.pdbx_seq_one_letter_code
_entity_poly.pdbx_strand_id
1 'polypeptide(L)'
;MARTRPFDVVLYGASGFVGRQTVRYFAEHAAGLRWAVAGRSQAKLDALRAEFIDAAPGVLVADAEDAAALDALAAQTRVVLSTAGPFARFGSELVAACVRHGTHYVDITGETPWVRRMIDLHHDAAAKSGTRIVPGCGFDSVPSDLGAWLVAKALWQQHDERCASVKACFSIRGGLNGGTAASMLNALDEGVQCQVDDPFLLNPAGTAPADAASHRDPAGALRDADFDAWLAPFVMGPINTRVVRRSAALLAADKLYTPDFRYQEYARMGRGATGALTATTVAIGMAAGRTALGFAPLRRAAARFVPAPGEGPSERAMDQGSFRCELVGVGERGSVQRGRIAGQGDPGNRATTIFVCESALALALDAKRLPGGARRGGVLTPCVAFGEVLAARLRGAGMTIEPFDT
;
A
#
# COMPACT_ATOMS: atom_id res chain seq x y z
N MET A 1 -14.38 0.83 -31.72
CA MET A 1 -13.19 -0.03 -31.75
C MET A 1 -12.30 0.35 -30.58
N ALA A 2 -11.97 -0.57 -29.67
CA ALA A 2 -11.01 -0.30 -28.61
C ALA A 2 -9.64 0.03 -29.25
N ARG A 3 -9.09 1.21 -28.95
CA ARG A 3 -7.75 1.59 -29.40
C ARG A 3 -6.76 0.54 -28.89
N THR A 4 -6.06 -0.15 -29.78
CA THR A 4 -4.95 -1.05 -29.39
C THR A 4 -3.83 -0.20 -28.84
N ARG A 5 -3.61 -0.30 -27.52
CA ARG A 5 -2.52 0.41 -26.84
C ARG A 5 -1.21 -0.36 -27.04
N PRO A 6 -0.08 0.32 -27.32
CA PRO A 6 1.19 -0.35 -27.57
C PRO A 6 1.71 -1.11 -26.35
N PHE A 7 1.39 -0.65 -25.13
CA PHE A 7 1.86 -1.29 -23.89
C PHE A 7 0.71 -1.80 -23.03
N ASP A 8 0.94 -2.89 -22.36
CA ASP A 8 0.04 -3.44 -21.35
C ASP A 8 0.32 -2.80 -19.98
N VAL A 9 1.61 -2.55 -19.64
CA VAL A 9 2.05 -1.90 -18.42
C VAL A 9 3.16 -0.89 -18.69
N VAL A 10 3.12 0.27 -18.04
CA VAL A 10 4.22 1.23 -17.96
C VAL A 10 4.70 1.38 -16.53
N LEU A 11 6.00 1.23 -16.29
CA LEU A 11 6.67 1.41 -15.01
C LEU A 11 7.19 2.84 -14.92
N TYR A 12 6.46 3.73 -14.25
CA TYR A 12 6.82 5.13 -14.07
C TYR A 12 7.69 5.32 -12.82
N GLY A 13 8.77 6.09 -12.94
CA GLY A 13 9.79 6.21 -11.89
C GLY A 13 10.81 5.05 -11.91
N ALA A 14 10.92 4.36 -13.04
CA ALA A 14 11.72 3.13 -13.21
C ALA A 14 13.19 3.27 -12.82
N SER A 15 13.80 4.44 -12.93
CA SER A 15 15.21 4.70 -12.57
C SER A 15 15.43 4.96 -11.07
N GLY A 16 14.37 5.04 -10.26
CA GLY A 16 14.44 5.18 -8.81
C GLY A 16 14.85 3.88 -8.11
N PHE A 17 15.12 3.95 -6.78
CA PHE A 17 15.58 2.79 -6.01
C PHE A 17 14.61 1.60 -6.07
N VAL A 18 13.33 1.80 -5.74
CA VAL A 18 12.30 0.77 -5.86
C VAL A 18 11.96 0.52 -7.34
N GLY A 19 11.96 1.56 -8.19
CA GLY A 19 11.70 1.45 -9.62
C GLY A 19 12.61 0.45 -10.33
N ARG A 20 13.91 0.43 -10.05
CA ARG A 20 14.84 -0.57 -10.62
C ARG A 20 14.49 -2.00 -10.19
N GLN A 21 13.99 -2.18 -8.99
CA GLN A 21 13.54 -3.48 -8.50
C GLN A 21 12.25 -3.93 -9.24
N THR A 22 11.32 -2.99 -9.52
CA THR A 22 10.13 -3.32 -10.33
C THR A 22 10.51 -3.70 -11.75
N VAL A 23 11.52 -3.06 -12.34
CA VAL A 23 12.04 -3.43 -13.67
C VAL A 23 12.61 -4.85 -13.67
N ARG A 24 13.43 -5.19 -12.67
CA ARG A 24 13.96 -6.55 -12.51
C ARG A 24 12.83 -7.57 -12.38
N TYR A 25 11.86 -7.30 -11.53
CA TYR A 25 10.71 -8.18 -11.34
C TYR A 25 9.92 -8.40 -12.64
N PHE A 26 9.66 -7.34 -13.41
CA PHE A 26 8.96 -7.45 -14.68
C PHE A 26 9.78 -8.21 -15.73
N ALA A 27 11.09 -8.02 -15.78
CA ALA A 27 11.96 -8.76 -16.67
C ALA A 27 11.89 -10.29 -16.42
N GLU A 28 11.72 -10.70 -15.16
CA GLU A 28 11.66 -12.10 -14.74
C GLU A 28 10.24 -12.71 -14.83
N HIS A 29 9.18 -11.92 -14.60
CA HIS A 29 7.83 -12.43 -14.36
C HIS A 29 6.77 -11.95 -15.36
N ALA A 30 7.09 -11.01 -16.26
CA ALA A 30 6.12 -10.44 -17.20
C ALA A 30 6.26 -10.97 -18.63
N ALA A 31 6.67 -12.23 -18.78
CA ALA A 31 6.81 -12.86 -20.10
C ALA A 31 5.51 -12.77 -20.93
N GLY A 32 5.65 -12.35 -22.18
CA GLY A 32 4.52 -12.16 -23.11
C GLY A 32 3.74 -10.85 -22.95
N LEU A 33 4.06 -10.01 -21.96
CA LEU A 33 3.52 -8.64 -21.83
C LEU A 33 4.39 -7.64 -22.59
N ARG A 34 3.73 -6.67 -23.21
CA ARG A 34 4.40 -5.49 -23.77
C ARG A 34 4.46 -4.43 -22.69
N TRP A 35 5.65 -4.13 -22.19
CA TRP A 35 5.81 -3.16 -21.14
C TRP A 35 6.91 -2.14 -21.43
N ALA A 36 6.89 -1.02 -20.75
CA ALA A 36 7.85 0.06 -20.92
C ALA A 36 8.31 0.62 -19.56
N VAL A 37 9.54 1.14 -19.54
CA VAL A 37 10.08 1.95 -18.45
C VAL A 37 9.83 3.43 -18.77
N ALA A 38 9.46 4.20 -17.73
CA ALA A 38 9.19 5.61 -17.90
C ALA A 38 9.75 6.48 -16.77
N GLY A 39 10.03 7.74 -17.09
CA GLY A 39 10.57 8.74 -16.18
C GLY A 39 11.11 9.95 -16.92
N ARG A 40 11.71 10.90 -16.22
CA ARG A 40 12.13 12.20 -16.77
C ARG A 40 13.46 12.21 -17.53
N SER A 41 14.32 11.22 -17.35
CA SER A 41 15.69 11.22 -17.90
C SER A 41 15.86 10.12 -18.93
N GLN A 42 15.92 10.50 -20.20
CA GLN A 42 16.20 9.59 -21.34
C GLN A 42 17.46 8.74 -21.06
N ALA A 43 18.58 9.38 -20.70
CA ALA A 43 19.85 8.68 -20.50
C ALA A 43 19.78 7.59 -19.40
N LYS A 44 19.06 7.85 -18.28
CA LYS A 44 18.88 6.85 -17.23
C LYS A 44 17.98 5.70 -17.68
N LEU A 45 16.96 5.98 -18.51
CA LEU A 45 16.07 4.96 -19.04
C LEU A 45 16.76 4.09 -20.08
N ASP A 46 17.60 4.69 -20.95
CA ASP A 46 18.40 3.94 -21.93
C ASP A 46 19.42 3.03 -21.25
N ALA A 47 20.10 3.52 -20.19
CA ALA A 47 21.00 2.70 -19.38
C ALA A 47 20.25 1.52 -18.74
N LEU A 48 19.05 1.77 -18.21
CA LEU A 48 18.23 0.74 -17.58
C LEU A 48 17.76 -0.29 -18.64
N ARG A 49 17.33 0.15 -19.83
CA ARG A 49 16.97 -0.73 -20.93
C ARG A 49 18.15 -1.61 -21.37
N ALA A 50 19.36 -1.05 -21.42
CA ALA A 50 20.56 -1.80 -21.77
C ALA A 50 20.92 -2.88 -20.74
N GLU A 51 20.65 -2.63 -19.43
CA GLU A 51 20.82 -3.61 -18.36
C GLU A 51 19.85 -4.80 -18.50
N PHE A 52 18.65 -4.57 -19.05
CA PHE A 52 17.60 -5.58 -19.23
C PHE A 52 17.27 -5.83 -20.70
N ILE A 53 18.32 -5.97 -21.52
CA ILE A 53 18.19 -6.03 -22.98
C ILE A 53 17.36 -7.22 -23.45
N ASP A 54 17.44 -8.35 -22.79
CA ASP A 54 16.69 -9.58 -23.14
C ASP A 54 15.17 -9.42 -22.94
N ALA A 55 14.77 -8.59 -21.97
CA ALA A 55 13.36 -8.26 -21.74
C ALA A 55 12.87 -7.14 -22.69
N ALA A 56 13.78 -6.43 -23.37
CA ALA A 56 13.54 -5.40 -24.37
C ALA A 56 12.39 -4.41 -24.05
N PRO A 57 12.36 -3.77 -22.85
CA PRO A 57 11.29 -2.86 -22.51
C PRO A 57 11.25 -1.65 -23.46
N GLY A 58 10.04 -1.12 -23.73
CA GLY A 58 9.88 0.19 -24.35
C GLY A 58 10.44 1.29 -23.45
N VAL A 59 10.70 2.47 -23.99
CA VAL A 59 11.15 3.65 -23.24
C VAL A 59 10.21 4.82 -23.51
N LEU A 60 9.68 5.44 -22.48
CA LEU A 60 8.84 6.62 -22.54
C LEU A 60 9.40 7.71 -21.61
N VAL A 61 9.69 8.88 -22.19
CA VAL A 61 10.13 10.04 -21.41
C VAL A 61 8.93 10.89 -21.06
N ALA A 62 8.72 11.10 -19.76
CA ALA A 62 7.69 12.00 -19.25
C ALA A 62 8.15 12.58 -17.89
N ASP A 63 8.18 13.90 -17.81
CA ASP A 63 8.37 14.59 -16.54
C ASP A 63 7.02 14.69 -15.80
N ALA A 64 7.06 14.61 -14.46
CA ALA A 64 5.87 14.72 -13.62
C ALA A 64 5.19 16.09 -13.69
N GLU A 65 5.91 17.10 -14.13
CA GLU A 65 5.43 18.50 -14.31
C GLU A 65 4.94 18.76 -15.74
N ASP A 66 5.12 17.83 -16.68
CA ASP A 66 4.65 17.93 -18.08
C ASP A 66 3.34 17.14 -18.27
N ALA A 67 2.21 17.83 -18.14
CA ALA A 67 0.88 17.25 -18.29
C ALA A 67 0.67 16.63 -19.67
N ALA A 68 1.21 17.21 -20.74
CA ALA A 68 1.06 16.68 -22.10
C ALA A 68 1.84 15.37 -22.29
N ALA A 69 3.05 15.28 -21.74
CA ALA A 69 3.83 14.06 -21.74
C ALA A 69 3.17 12.93 -20.93
N LEU A 70 2.58 13.27 -19.77
CA LEU A 70 1.84 12.32 -18.94
C LEU A 70 0.55 11.83 -19.61
N ASP A 71 -0.19 12.70 -20.29
CA ASP A 71 -1.34 12.32 -21.12
C ASP A 71 -0.95 11.38 -22.26
N ALA A 72 0.13 11.71 -22.98
CA ALA A 72 0.66 10.87 -24.05
C ALA A 72 1.09 9.49 -23.53
N LEU A 73 1.71 9.43 -22.34
CA LEU A 73 2.08 8.18 -21.67
C LEU A 73 0.84 7.37 -21.31
N ALA A 74 -0.13 7.97 -20.60
CA ALA A 74 -1.34 7.29 -20.16
C ALA A 74 -2.17 6.75 -21.34
N ALA A 75 -2.22 7.49 -22.46
CA ALA A 75 -2.92 7.06 -23.66
C ALA A 75 -2.32 5.78 -24.33
N GLN A 76 -1.05 5.47 -24.07
CA GLN A 76 -0.31 4.38 -24.69
C GLN A 76 -0.35 3.07 -23.88
N THR A 77 -0.84 3.08 -22.65
CA THR A 77 -0.79 1.88 -21.80
C THR A 77 -2.14 1.54 -21.16
N ARG A 78 -2.34 0.29 -20.81
CA ARG A 78 -3.51 -0.18 -20.07
C ARG A 78 -3.37 0.05 -18.56
N VAL A 79 -2.14 -0.06 -18.04
CA VAL A 79 -1.82 0.07 -16.62
C VAL A 79 -0.58 0.93 -16.45
N VAL A 80 -0.61 1.85 -15.50
CA VAL A 80 0.58 2.55 -14.99
C VAL A 80 0.88 2.02 -13.58
N LEU A 81 2.12 1.58 -13.37
CA LEU A 81 2.70 1.32 -12.05
C LEU A 81 3.66 2.45 -11.74
N SER A 82 3.38 3.22 -10.68
CA SER A 82 4.21 4.36 -10.30
C SER A 82 4.99 4.10 -9.01
N THR A 83 6.30 4.37 -9.07
CA THR A 83 7.20 4.40 -7.91
C THR A 83 7.82 5.79 -7.71
N ALA A 84 7.27 6.80 -8.39
CA ALA A 84 7.79 8.18 -8.38
C ALA A 84 7.23 9.01 -7.23
N GLY A 85 7.73 8.78 -6.02
CA GLY A 85 7.41 9.61 -4.84
C GLY A 85 8.34 10.82 -4.66
N PRO A 86 8.00 11.79 -3.77
CA PRO A 86 6.75 11.94 -3.02
C PRO A 86 5.52 12.12 -3.92
N PHE A 87 4.46 11.36 -3.64
CA PHE A 87 3.27 11.32 -4.50
C PHE A 87 2.44 12.60 -4.42
N ALA A 88 2.40 13.25 -3.26
CA ALA A 88 1.76 14.56 -3.09
C ALA A 88 2.34 15.62 -4.05
N ARG A 89 3.63 15.48 -4.38
CA ARG A 89 4.35 16.38 -5.27
C ARG A 89 4.29 15.98 -6.74
N PHE A 90 4.42 14.69 -7.03
CA PHE A 90 4.66 14.20 -8.40
C PHE A 90 3.56 13.27 -8.94
N GLY A 91 2.58 12.86 -8.11
CA GLY A 91 1.60 11.83 -8.49
C GLY A 91 0.30 12.35 -9.08
N SER A 92 -0.11 13.59 -8.71
CA SER A 92 -1.47 14.07 -8.98
C SER A 92 -1.81 14.14 -10.47
N GLU A 93 -0.92 14.71 -11.28
CA GLU A 93 -1.17 14.87 -12.73
C GLU A 93 -1.15 13.51 -13.45
N LEU A 94 -0.28 12.59 -13.02
CA LEU A 94 -0.26 11.23 -13.58
C LEU A 94 -1.57 10.47 -13.29
N VAL A 95 -2.11 10.60 -12.08
CA VAL A 95 -3.43 10.02 -11.73
C VAL A 95 -4.53 10.67 -12.58
N ALA A 96 -4.51 12.00 -12.73
CA ALA A 96 -5.47 12.72 -13.57
C ALA A 96 -5.42 12.25 -15.03
N ALA A 97 -4.21 12.10 -15.60
CA ALA A 97 -4.00 11.56 -16.95
C ALA A 97 -4.55 10.14 -17.07
N CYS A 98 -4.28 9.27 -16.09
CA CYS A 98 -4.82 7.91 -16.07
C CYS A 98 -6.35 7.90 -16.10
N VAL A 99 -7.00 8.74 -15.31
CA VAL A 99 -8.47 8.86 -15.30
C VAL A 99 -9.01 9.38 -16.63
N ARG A 100 -8.40 10.41 -17.22
CA ARG A 100 -8.80 10.98 -18.54
C ARG A 100 -8.74 9.93 -19.65
N HIS A 101 -7.74 9.07 -19.61
CA HIS A 101 -7.51 8.06 -20.66
C HIS A 101 -8.09 6.67 -20.35
N GLY A 102 -8.74 6.48 -19.20
CA GLY A 102 -9.24 5.16 -18.78
C GLY A 102 -8.12 4.15 -18.57
N THR A 103 -6.97 4.60 -18.08
CA THR A 103 -5.78 3.80 -17.79
C THR A 103 -5.78 3.44 -16.31
N HIS A 104 -5.64 2.17 -15.99
CA HIS A 104 -5.55 1.74 -14.60
C HIS A 104 -4.24 2.20 -13.96
N TYR A 105 -4.24 2.39 -12.65
CA TYR A 105 -3.11 2.92 -11.91
C TYR A 105 -2.88 2.16 -10.61
N VAL A 106 -1.63 1.88 -10.29
CA VAL A 106 -1.17 1.38 -8.99
C VAL A 106 0.09 2.13 -8.56
N ASP A 107 0.27 2.30 -7.25
CA ASP A 107 1.47 2.88 -6.66
C ASP A 107 1.80 2.29 -5.28
N ILE A 108 2.83 2.83 -4.64
CA ILE A 108 3.33 2.43 -3.33
C ILE A 108 3.23 3.58 -2.30
N THR A 109 2.25 4.48 -2.45
CA THR A 109 2.12 5.63 -1.54
C THR A 109 1.65 5.24 -0.15
N GLY A 110 2.21 5.89 0.87
CA GLY A 110 1.69 5.95 2.23
C GLY A 110 1.09 7.33 2.58
N GLU A 111 0.96 8.24 1.62
CA GLU A 111 0.57 9.64 1.83
C GLU A 111 -0.96 9.79 1.87
N THR A 112 -1.61 9.40 2.99
CA THR A 112 -3.08 9.37 3.11
C THR A 112 -3.78 10.71 2.83
N PRO A 113 -3.25 11.90 3.18
CA PRO A 113 -3.86 13.17 2.79
C PRO A 113 -3.87 13.38 1.27
N TRP A 114 -2.82 12.95 0.56
CA TRP A 114 -2.80 12.96 -0.88
C TRP A 114 -3.83 11.99 -1.48
N VAL A 115 -3.92 10.77 -0.93
CA VAL A 115 -4.93 9.79 -1.34
C VAL A 115 -6.34 10.34 -1.15
N ARG A 116 -6.63 11.06 -0.03
CA ARG A 116 -7.90 11.74 0.19
C ARG A 116 -8.21 12.72 -0.94
N ARG A 117 -7.24 13.55 -1.30
CA ARG A 117 -7.37 14.49 -2.41
C ARG A 117 -7.64 13.79 -3.76
N MET A 118 -6.97 12.67 -4.03
CA MET A 118 -7.23 11.88 -5.25
C MET A 118 -8.63 11.27 -5.24
N ILE A 119 -9.13 10.85 -4.08
CA ILE A 119 -10.51 10.38 -3.92
C ILE A 119 -11.50 11.51 -4.28
N ASP A 120 -11.33 12.68 -3.69
CA ASP A 120 -12.23 13.81 -3.88
C ASP A 120 -12.28 14.28 -5.35
N LEU A 121 -11.15 14.29 -6.03
CA LEU A 121 -11.03 14.79 -7.39
C LEU A 121 -11.44 13.74 -8.45
N HIS A 122 -11.20 12.45 -8.20
CA HIS A 122 -11.16 11.48 -9.28
C HIS A 122 -12.05 10.24 -9.06
N HIS A 123 -12.56 9.99 -7.83
CA HIS A 123 -13.29 8.76 -7.54
C HIS A 123 -14.48 8.55 -8.49
N ASP A 124 -15.33 9.55 -8.64
CA ASP A 124 -16.57 9.43 -9.41
C ASP A 124 -16.32 9.27 -10.91
N ALA A 125 -15.37 10.02 -11.45
CA ALA A 125 -14.98 9.90 -12.87
C ALA A 125 -14.38 8.53 -13.18
N ALA A 126 -13.51 8.03 -12.30
CA ALA A 126 -12.90 6.72 -12.41
C ALA A 126 -13.94 5.59 -12.21
N ALA A 127 -14.89 5.75 -11.29
CA ALA A 127 -15.99 4.80 -11.09
C ALA A 127 -16.88 4.72 -12.32
N LYS A 128 -17.25 5.86 -12.91
CA LYS A 128 -18.08 5.93 -14.12
C LYS A 128 -17.42 5.28 -15.33
N SER A 129 -16.10 5.41 -15.47
CA SER A 129 -15.36 4.82 -16.61
C SER A 129 -14.93 3.37 -16.39
N GLY A 130 -15.10 2.81 -15.19
CA GLY A 130 -14.55 1.51 -14.83
C GLY A 130 -13.03 1.51 -14.61
N THR A 131 -12.40 2.69 -14.52
CA THR A 131 -10.96 2.82 -14.30
C THR A 131 -10.61 2.56 -12.84
N ARG A 132 -9.66 1.69 -12.57
CA ARG A 132 -9.18 1.41 -11.22
C ARG A 132 -7.94 2.23 -10.93
N ILE A 133 -8.04 3.13 -9.97
CA ILE A 133 -6.93 3.89 -9.39
C ILE A 133 -6.71 3.31 -8.00
N VAL A 134 -5.61 2.60 -7.80
CA VAL A 134 -5.38 1.85 -6.56
C VAL A 134 -4.06 2.29 -5.92
N PRO A 135 -4.10 3.34 -5.09
CA PRO A 135 -2.93 3.78 -4.33
C PRO A 135 -2.61 2.78 -3.20
N GLY A 136 -1.36 2.78 -2.73
CA GLY A 136 -0.92 1.98 -1.59
C GLY A 136 -0.84 0.48 -1.86
N CYS A 137 -0.44 0.06 -3.06
CA CYS A 137 -0.23 -1.35 -3.43
C CYS A 137 1.13 -1.91 -2.96
N GLY A 138 1.79 -1.28 -1.98
CA GLY A 138 3.01 -1.77 -1.35
C GLY A 138 2.76 -2.51 -0.04
N PHE A 139 3.85 -2.80 0.66
CA PHE A 139 3.81 -3.38 2.01
C PHE A 139 3.02 -2.51 2.98
N ASP A 140 3.03 -1.22 2.79
CA ASP A 140 2.37 -0.26 3.69
C ASP A 140 0.90 -0.60 3.91
N SER A 141 0.18 -1.07 2.89
CA SER A 141 -1.25 -1.32 3.04
C SER A 141 -1.73 -2.70 2.64
N VAL A 142 -1.06 -3.40 1.70
CA VAL A 142 -1.58 -4.68 1.19
C VAL A 142 -1.71 -5.76 2.26
N PRO A 143 -0.72 -6.01 3.14
CA PRO A 143 -0.88 -7.04 4.19
C PRO A 143 -2.02 -6.76 5.15
N SER A 144 -2.22 -5.49 5.50
CA SER A 144 -3.28 -5.04 6.39
C SER A 144 -4.65 -5.20 5.77
N ASP A 145 -4.81 -4.64 4.57
CA ASP A 145 -6.08 -4.54 3.87
C ASP A 145 -6.57 -5.91 3.36
N LEU A 146 -5.69 -6.62 2.66
CA LEU A 146 -5.99 -7.96 2.17
C LEU A 146 -6.14 -8.96 3.32
N GLY A 147 -5.32 -8.85 4.38
CA GLY A 147 -5.39 -9.70 5.55
C GLY A 147 -6.69 -9.55 6.33
N ALA A 148 -7.13 -8.32 6.60
CA ALA A 148 -8.40 -8.05 7.25
C ALA A 148 -9.58 -8.58 6.43
N TRP A 149 -9.54 -8.39 5.10
CA TRP A 149 -10.56 -8.92 4.21
C TRP A 149 -10.61 -10.45 4.18
N LEU A 150 -9.47 -11.14 4.16
CA LEU A 150 -9.42 -12.62 4.20
C LEU A 150 -10.00 -13.17 5.50
N VAL A 151 -9.67 -12.56 6.64
CA VAL A 151 -10.20 -12.95 7.94
C VAL A 151 -11.72 -12.71 8.01
N ALA A 152 -12.20 -11.56 7.55
CA ALA A 152 -13.63 -11.26 7.51
C ALA A 152 -14.40 -12.22 6.59
N LYS A 153 -13.82 -12.56 5.43
CA LYS A 153 -14.38 -13.52 4.49
C LYS A 153 -14.45 -14.92 5.09
N ALA A 154 -13.41 -15.35 5.83
CA ALA A 154 -13.39 -16.65 6.50
C ALA A 154 -14.42 -16.71 7.62
N LEU A 155 -14.57 -15.67 8.45
CA LEU A 155 -15.67 -15.58 9.45
C LEU A 155 -17.03 -15.74 8.80
N TRP A 156 -17.27 -15.05 7.68
CA TRP A 156 -18.53 -15.18 6.96
C TRP A 156 -18.74 -16.61 6.42
N GLN A 157 -17.73 -17.19 5.81
CA GLN A 157 -17.84 -18.51 5.17
C GLN A 157 -17.96 -19.67 6.15
N GLN A 158 -17.27 -19.61 7.31
CA GLN A 158 -17.21 -20.69 8.27
C GLN A 158 -18.25 -20.57 9.40
N HIS A 159 -18.60 -19.33 9.77
CA HIS A 159 -19.44 -19.08 10.95
C HIS A 159 -20.73 -18.32 10.62
N ASP A 160 -20.93 -17.88 9.38
CA ASP A 160 -22.03 -16.98 8.97
C ASP A 160 -22.12 -15.74 9.88
N GLU A 161 -20.95 -15.15 10.18
CA GLU A 161 -20.79 -13.97 11.03
C GLU A 161 -20.11 -12.85 10.31
N ARG A 162 -20.64 -11.63 10.51
CA ARG A 162 -19.95 -10.40 10.10
C ARG A 162 -18.75 -10.15 11.03
N CYS A 163 -17.67 -9.68 10.48
CA CYS A 163 -16.49 -9.32 11.25
C CYS A 163 -16.74 -8.02 12.04
N ALA A 164 -16.66 -8.07 13.36
CA ALA A 164 -16.80 -6.92 14.25
C ALA A 164 -15.46 -6.22 14.50
N SER A 165 -14.37 -6.97 14.57
CA SER A 165 -13.05 -6.37 14.76
C SER A 165 -11.94 -7.24 14.19
N VAL A 166 -10.82 -6.58 13.82
CA VAL A 166 -9.55 -7.24 13.49
C VAL A 166 -8.42 -6.52 14.20
N LYS A 167 -7.55 -7.29 14.87
CA LYS A 167 -6.23 -6.85 15.32
C LYS A 167 -5.17 -7.44 14.43
N ALA A 168 -4.23 -6.62 13.97
CA ALA A 168 -3.05 -7.06 13.23
C ALA A 168 -1.77 -6.83 14.03
N CYS A 169 -0.88 -7.80 14.02
CA CYS A 169 0.38 -7.77 14.75
C CYS A 169 1.55 -8.03 13.81
N PHE A 170 2.41 -7.04 13.66
CA PHE A 170 3.54 -7.06 12.75
C PHE A 170 4.84 -7.44 13.44
N SER A 171 5.60 -8.31 12.79
CA SER A 171 7.02 -8.56 13.03
C SER A 171 7.75 -8.26 11.73
N ILE A 172 8.66 -7.31 11.74
CA ILE A 172 9.39 -6.89 10.54
C ILE A 172 10.91 -6.92 10.77
N ARG A 173 11.64 -7.26 9.72
CA ARG A 173 13.09 -7.15 9.64
C ARG A 173 13.44 -6.52 8.30
N GLY A 174 13.96 -5.30 8.32
CA GLY A 174 14.27 -4.54 7.10
C GLY A 174 14.75 -3.15 7.37
N GLY A 175 15.03 -2.40 6.32
CA GLY A 175 15.52 -1.03 6.36
C GLY A 175 14.64 -0.04 5.59
N LEU A 176 14.76 1.24 5.92
CA LEU A 176 14.12 2.33 5.20
C LEU A 176 14.92 2.68 3.94
N ASN A 177 14.22 3.06 2.87
CA ASN A 177 14.83 3.68 1.69
C ASN A 177 14.57 5.21 1.67
N GLY A 178 15.34 5.93 0.85
CA GLY A 178 15.25 7.39 0.76
C GLY A 178 13.91 7.90 0.24
N GLY A 179 13.17 7.11 -0.56
CA GLY A 179 11.84 7.47 -1.03
C GLY A 179 10.82 7.53 0.11
N THR A 180 10.79 6.50 0.96
CA THR A 180 9.93 6.45 2.15
C THR A 180 10.27 7.59 3.12
N ALA A 181 11.57 7.82 3.36
CA ALA A 181 12.01 8.92 4.23
C ALA A 181 11.60 10.29 3.68
N ALA A 182 11.73 10.52 2.37
CA ALA A 182 11.31 11.75 1.73
C ALA A 182 9.81 11.99 1.84
N SER A 183 8.96 10.98 1.63
CA SER A 183 7.52 11.08 1.80
C SER A 183 7.11 11.41 3.24
N MET A 184 7.74 10.78 4.24
CA MET A 184 7.49 11.09 5.66
C MET A 184 7.84 12.55 6.00
N LEU A 185 8.99 13.04 5.55
CA LEU A 185 9.42 14.41 5.78
C LEU A 185 8.52 15.42 5.06
N ASN A 186 8.13 15.14 3.81
CA ASN A 186 7.23 15.99 3.05
C ASN A 186 5.86 16.14 3.73
N ALA A 187 5.28 15.06 4.24
CA ALA A 187 4.01 15.10 4.97
C ALA A 187 4.09 15.98 6.24
N LEU A 188 5.24 15.99 6.92
CA LEU A 188 5.48 16.86 8.06
C LEU A 188 5.64 18.34 7.66
N ASP A 189 6.24 18.60 6.50
CA ASP A 189 6.44 19.97 5.99
C ASP A 189 5.13 20.60 5.48
N GLU A 190 4.23 19.82 4.91
CA GLU A 190 2.91 20.27 4.45
C GLU A 190 1.92 20.57 5.58
N GLY A 191 2.24 20.24 6.84
CA GLY A 191 1.40 20.52 8.00
C GLY A 191 0.07 19.73 8.02
N VAL A 192 -0.01 18.63 7.31
CA VAL A 192 -1.24 17.80 7.16
C VAL A 192 -1.52 16.88 8.33
N GLN A 193 -0.84 17.07 9.48
CA GLN A 193 -0.94 16.19 10.64
C GLN A 193 -2.37 16.05 11.19
N CYS A 194 -3.13 17.15 11.23
CA CYS A 194 -4.53 17.08 11.66
C CYS A 194 -5.39 16.16 10.77
N GLN A 195 -5.07 16.08 9.48
CA GLN A 195 -5.76 15.17 8.56
C GLN A 195 -5.34 13.71 8.82
N VAL A 196 -4.05 13.46 9.07
CA VAL A 196 -3.55 12.11 9.41
C VAL A 196 -4.17 11.60 10.70
N ASP A 197 -4.55 12.46 11.63
CA ASP A 197 -5.18 12.08 12.90
C ASP A 197 -6.64 11.68 12.78
N ASP A 198 -7.32 12.00 11.68
CA ASP A 198 -8.68 11.51 11.41
C ASP A 198 -8.69 10.01 11.12
N PRO A 199 -9.29 9.17 11.97
CA PRO A 199 -9.33 7.72 11.77
C PRO A 199 -10.07 7.29 10.51
N PHE A 200 -10.95 8.14 9.96
CA PHE A 200 -11.81 7.87 8.81
C PHE A 200 -11.52 8.77 7.61
N LEU A 201 -10.34 9.40 7.57
CA LEU A 201 -9.92 10.32 6.52
C LEU A 201 -10.23 9.84 5.09
N LEU A 202 -10.06 8.55 4.82
CA LEU A 202 -10.25 7.99 3.47
C LEU A 202 -11.68 7.49 3.21
N ASN A 203 -12.52 7.45 4.22
CA ASN A 203 -13.87 6.92 4.07
C ASN A 203 -14.77 7.80 3.18
N PRO A 204 -15.78 7.22 2.53
CA PRO A 204 -16.87 8.00 1.94
C PRO A 204 -17.56 8.86 2.98
N ALA A 205 -18.03 10.03 2.58
CA ALA A 205 -18.74 10.93 3.48
C ALA A 205 -19.95 10.24 4.12
N GLY A 206 -20.17 10.48 5.42
CA GLY A 206 -21.31 9.93 6.16
C GLY A 206 -21.17 8.45 6.56
N THR A 207 -20.01 7.79 6.33
CA THR A 207 -19.81 6.38 6.72
C THR A 207 -18.98 6.23 8.00
N ALA A 208 -18.49 7.30 8.60
CA ALA A 208 -17.83 7.26 9.88
C ALA A 208 -18.83 6.97 11.00
N PRO A 209 -18.53 6.09 11.97
CA PRO A 209 -19.41 5.84 13.12
C PRO A 209 -19.47 7.06 14.04
N ALA A 210 -20.53 7.13 14.86
CA ALA A 210 -20.76 8.26 15.79
C ALA A 210 -19.63 8.40 16.83
N ASP A 211 -19.00 7.27 17.22
CA ASP A 211 -17.90 7.23 18.18
C ASP A 211 -16.51 7.18 17.52
N ALA A 212 -16.33 7.86 16.38
CA ALA A 212 -15.08 7.87 15.61
C ALA A 212 -13.82 8.07 16.47
N ALA A 213 -13.91 8.79 17.59
CA ALA A 213 -12.81 9.00 18.52
C ALA A 213 -12.30 7.69 19.17
N SER A 214 -13.14 6.67 19.33
CA SER A 214 -12.75 5.37 19.90
C SER A 214 -11.95 4.50 18.91
N HIS A 215 -11.90 4.90 17.63
CA HIS A 215 -11.17 4.24 16.57
C HIS A 215 -9.75 4.78 16.35
N ARG A 216 -9.27 5.65 17.26
CA ARG A 216 -7.90 6.18 17.16
C ARG A 216 -6.87 5.06 17.21
N ASP A 217 -5.73 5.31 16.56
CA ASP A 217 -4.62 4.38 16.54
C ASP A 217 -4.05 4.18 17.96
N PRO A 218 -3.55 2.99 18.28
CA PRO A 218 -2.90 2.72 19.57
C PRO A 218 -1.73 3.69 19.81
N ALA A 219 -1.64 4.20 21.04
CA ALA A 219 -0.59 5.15 21.42
C ALA A 219 0.38 4.57 22.47
N GLY A 220 -0.03 3.51 23.19
CA GLY A 220 0.74 2.94 24.30
C GLY A 220 1.15 1.49 24.08
N ALA A 221 2.01 0.99 24.98
CA ALA A 221 2.34 -0.41 25.08
C ALA A 221 1.22 -1.18 25.78
N LEU A 222 0.96 -2.42 25.34
CA LEU A 222 -0.02 -3.30 25.99
C LEU A 222 0.43 -4.77 25.95
N ARG A 223 -0.03 -5.57 26.91
CA ARG A 223 0.07 -7.03 26.87
C ARG A 223 -1.17 -7.58 26.18
N ASP A 224 -0.98 -8.31 25.12
CA ASP A 224 -2.09 -8.89 24.34
C ASP A 224 -2.09 -10.42 24.47
N ALA A 225 -3.24 -10.99 24.80
CA ALA A 225 -3.40 -12.42 25.01
C ALA A 225 -3.48 -13.20 23.69
N ASP A 226 -4.11 -12.63 22.64
CA ASP A 226 -4.28 -13.33 21.37
C ASP A 226 -2.95 -13.59 20.67
N PHE A 227 -2.00 -12.66 20.84
CA PHE A 227 -0.64 -12.79 20.27
C PHE A 227 0.38 -13.32 21.28
N ASP A 228 -0.01 -13.51 22.55
CA ASP A 228 0.88 -13.87 23.66
C ASP A 228 2.17 -13.04 23.67
N ALA A 229 2.05 -11.72 23.55
CA ALA A 229 3.17 -10.79 23.45
C ALA A 229 2.86 -9.42 24.04
N TRP A 230 3.92 -8.67 24.34
CA TRP A 230 3.85 -7.23 24.50
C TRP A 230 3.85 -6.58 23.13
N LEU A 231 2.98 -5.62 22.94
CA LEU A 231 2.75 -4.89 21.70
C LEU A 231 3.04 -3.41 21.90
N ALA A 232 3.58 -2.79 20.87
CA ALA A 232 3.73 -1.34 20.76
C ALA A 232 2.91 -0.82 19.56
N PRO A 233 2.66 0.50 19.46
CA PRO A 233 2.10 1.09 18.26
C PRO A 233 2.92 0.71 17.03
N PHE A 234 2.25 0.44 15.90
CA PHE A 234 2.94 0.16 14.64
C PHE A 234 3.10 1.47 13.85
N VAL A 235 4.31 1.71 13.35
CA VAL A 235 4.65 2.98 12.68
C VAL A 235 3.79 3.27 11.45
N MET A 236 3.34 2.22 10.73
CA MET A 236 2.46 2.35 9.57
C MET A 236 0.97 2.34 9.93
N GLY A 237 0.61 2.14 11.21
CA GLY A 237 -0.77 2.09 11.67
C GLY A 237 -1.62 3.26 11.20
N PRO A 238 -1.16 4.52 11.34
CA PRO A 238 -1.91 5.69 10.87
C PRO A 238 -2.18 5.73 9.36
N ILE A 239 -1.49 4.95 8.55
CA ILE A 239 -1.72 4.79 7.12
C ILE A 239 -2.71 3.65 6.88
N ASN A 240 -2.36 2.46 7.36
CA ASN A 240 -3.05 1.22 7.06
C ASN A 240 -4.47 1.17 7.61
N THR A 241 -4.67 1.67 8.82
CA THR A 241 -6.00 1.67 9.46
C THR A 241 -7.04 2.46 8.65
N ARG A 242 -6.63 3.56 7.98
CA ARG A 242 -7.49 4.34 7.09
C ARG A 242 -7.84 3.55 5.83
N VAL A 243 -6.88 2.81 5.27
CA VAL A 243 -7.11 1.97 4.09
C VAL A 243 -8.09 0.84 4.40
N VAL A 244 -7.89 0.11 5.51
CA VAL A 244 -8.77 -1.00 5.91
C VAL A 244 -10.19 -0.51 6.23
N ARG A 245 -10.35 0.62 6.92
CA ARG A 245 -11.67 1.20 7.21
C ARG A 245 -12.38 1.66 5.93
N ARG A 246 -11.63 2.25 4.98
CA ARG A 246 -12.19 2.55 3.66
C ARG A 246 -12.65 1.30 2.94
N SER A 247 -11.88 0.22 2.99
CA SER A 247 -12.27 -1.07 2.40
C SER A 247 -13.57 -1.59 2.99
N ALA A 248 -13.69 -1.58 4.31
CA ALA A 248 -14.93 -1.98 4.99
C ALA A 248 -16.13 -1.14 4.53
N ALA A 249 -15.96 0.18 4.41
CA ALA A 249 -17.01 1.07 3.92
C ALA A 249 -17.38 0.82 2.45
N LEU A 250 -16.41 0.59 1.57
CA LEU A 250 -16.64 0.29 0.15
C LEU A 250 -17.24 -1.10 -0.10
N LEU A 251 -17.07 -2.02 0.85
CA LEU A 251 -17.64 -3.39 0.85
C LEU A 251 -18.90 -3.53 1.73
N ALA A 252 -19.49 -2.42 2.16
CA ALA A 252 -20.67 -2.46 3.05
C ALA A 252 -21.84 -3.30 2.47
N ALA A 253 -22.01 -3.28 1.15
CA ALA A 253 -23.02 -4.09 0.45
C ALA A 253 -22.73 -5.61 0.54
N ASP A 254 -21.48 -6.01 0.71
CA ASP A 254 -21.10 -7.42 0.79
C ASP A 254 -21.36 -8.01 2.19
N LYS A 255 -21.71 -7.16 3.17
CA LYS A 255 -22.05 -7.54 4.56
C LYS A 255 -20.97 -8.34 5.29
N LEU A 256 -19.70 -8.18 4.90
CA LEU A 256 -18.57 -8.87 5.55
C LEU A 256 -18.22 -8.24 6.91
N TYR A 257 -18.52 -6.95 7.09
CA TYR A 257 -18.17 -6.19 8.29
C TYR A 257 -19.41 -5.65 9.00
N THR A 258 -19.31 -5.50 10.31
CA THR A 258 -20.35 -4.79 11.06
C THR A 258 -20.27 -3.27 10.81
N PRO A 259 -21.36 -2.49 11.04
CA PRO A 259 -21.30 -1.03 10.91
C PRO A 259 -20.23 -0.37 11.79
N ASP A 260 -19.97 -0.91 12.99
CA ASP A 260 -18.98 -0.43 13.95
C ASP A 260 -17.65 -1.21 13.87
N PHE A 261 -17.31 -1.72 12.70
CA PHE A 261 -16.09 -2.51 12.49
C PHE A 261 -14.86 -1.78 13.00
N ARG A 262 -14.05 -2.45 13.81
CA ARG A 262 -12.82 -1.94 14.41
C ARG A 262 -11.60 -2.62 13.84
N TYR A 263 -10.61 -1.81 13.46
CA TYR A 263 -9.32 -2.30 13.00
C TYR A 263 -8.18 -1.56 13.69
N GLN A 264 -7.21 -2.31 14.22
CA GLN A 264 -6.03 -1.76 14.89
C GLN A 264 -4.77 -2.56 14.55
N GLU A 265 -3.63 -1.88 14.53
CA GLU A 265 -2.33 -2.46 14.22
C GLU A 265 -1.31 -2.25 15.32
N TYR A 266 -0.45 -3.24 15.48
CA TYR A 266 0.58 -3.29 16.50
C TYR A 266 1.89 -3.88 15.96
N ALA A 267 3.00 -3.48 16.58
CA ALA A 267 4.30 -4.12 16.42
C ALA A 267 4.55 -5.07 17.59
N ARG A 268 5.02 -6.29 17.31
CA ARG A 268 5.36 -7.31 18.30
C ARG A 268 6.69 -6.98 18.97
N MET A 269 6.72 -6.89 20.31
CA MET A 269 7.92 -6.56 21.08
C MET A 269 8.46 -7.73 21.92
N GLY A 270 7.81 -8.89 21.88
CA GLY A 270 8.23 -10.10 22.61
C GLY A 270 7.43 -10.37 23.88
N ARG A 271 7.95 -11.25 24.74
CA ARG A 271 7.29 -11.74 25.94
C ARG A 271 8.02 -11.26 27.22
N GLY A 272 7.38 -11.42 28.38
CA GLY A 272 7.97 -11.16 29.68
C GLY A 272 8.38 -9.71 29.91
N ALA A 273 9.27 -9.48 30.88
CA ALA A 273 9.71 -8.14 31.27
C ALA A 273 10.50 -7.41 30.18
N THR A 274 11.30 -8.14 29.41
CA THR A 274 12.03 -7.56 28.26
C THR A 274 11.10 -7.06 27.18
N GLY A 275 10.04 -7.82 26.88
CA GLY A 275 8.99 -7.41 25.93
C GLY A 275 8.26 -6.15 26.44
N ALA A 276 7.92 -6.10 27.73
CA ALA A 276 7.29 -4.95 28.36
C ALA A 276 8.16 -3.68 28.23
N LEU A 277 9.44 -3.80 28.60
CA LEU A 277 10.39 -2.67 28.53
C LEU A 277 10.54 -2.19 27.07
N THR A 278 10.74 -3.10 26.12
CA THR A 278 10.87 -2.75 24.70
C THR A 278 9.62 -2.06 24.18
N ALA A 279 8.43 -2.62 24.45
CA ALA A 279 7.17 -2.04 24.01
C ALA A 279 6.96 -0.61 24.56
N THR A 280 7.24 -0.41 25.85
CA THR A 280 7.13 0.90 26.50
C THR A 280 8.14 1.90 25.90
N THR A 281 9.39 1.49 25.71
CA THR A 281 10.42 2.34 25.13
C THR A 281 10.06 2.77 23.70
N VAL A 282 9.56 1.84 22.88
CA VAL A 282 9.11 2.14 21.51
C VAL A 282 7.92 3.11 21.53
N ALA A 283 6.91 2.87 22.38
CA ALA A 283 5.75 3.75 22.48
C ALA A 283 6.12 5.18 22.88
N ILE A 284 6.98 5.33 23.91
CA ILE A 284 7.49 6.64 24.36
C ILE A 284 8.32 7.29 23.25
N GLY A 285 9.20 6.53 22.60
CA GLY A 285 10.04 7.02 21.51
C GLY A 285 9.23 7.53 20.31
N MET A 286 8.16 6.83 19.93
CA MET A 286 7.25 7.26 18.87
C MET A 286 6.49 8.55 19.26
N ALA A 287 5.99 8.64 20.49
CA ALA A 287 5.30 9.84 20.98
C ALA A 287 6.25 11.06 21.02
N ALA A 288 7.45 10.88 21.57
CA ALA A 288 8.49 11.93 21.63
C ALA A 288 8.96 12.34 20.21
N GLY A 289 9.18 11.37 19.33
CA GLY A 289 9.56 11.60 17.94
C GLY A 289 8.51 12.40 17.17
N ARG A 290 7.23 12.06 17.34
CA ARG A 290 6.11 12.81 16.74
C ARG A 290 6.10 14.27 17.22
N THR A 291 6.27 14.51 18.50
CA THR A 291 6.33 15.86 19.08
C THR A 291 7.57 16.61 18.57
N ALA A 292 8.75 15.98 18.59
CA ALA A 292 10.00 16.59 18.15
C ALA A 292 9.99 16.97 16.66
N LEU A 293 9.48 16.09 15.81
CA LEU A 293 9.37 16.33 14.36
C LEU A 293 8.32 17.42 14.01
N GLY A 294 7.44 17.77 14.93
CA GLY A 294 6.59 18.95 14.83
C GLY A 294 7.39 20.28 14.79
N PHE A 295 8.63 20.29 15.34
CA PHE A 295 9.50 21.47 15.33
C PHE A 295 10.39 21.48 14.09
N ALA A 296 10.26 22.50 13.23
CA ALA A 296 11.00 22.60 11.96
C ALA A 296 12.53 22.47 12.11
N PRO A 297 13.22 23.04 13.10
CA PRO A 297 14.66 22.84 13.29
C PRO A 297 15.07 21.39 13.54
N LEU A 298 14.31 20.67 14.37
CA LEU A 298 14.57 19.25 14.68
C LEU A 298 14.30 18.36 13.47
N ARG A 299 13.25 18.66 12.71
CA ARG A 299 12.92 17.97 11.45
C ARG A 299 14.02 18.13 10.42
N ARG A 300 14.57 19.36 10.24
CA ARG A 300 15.71 19.60 9.34
C ARG A 300 16.98 18.88 9.79
N ALA A 301 17.23 18.78 11.09
CA ALA A 301 18.34 18.00 11.62
C ALA A 301 18.16 16.50 11.35
N ALA A 302 16.97 15.95 11.61
CA ALA A 302 16.65 14.55 11.36
C ALA A 302 16.80 14.17 9.87
N ALA A 303 16.44 15.08 8.95
CA ALA A 303 16.57 14.88 7.51
C ALA A 303 18.00 14.59 7.04
N ARG A 304 19.02 14.96 7.83
CA ARG A 304 20.44 14.69 7.51
C ARG A 304 20.87 13.24 7.81
N PHE A 305 20.07 12.50 8.56
CA PHE A 305 20.36 11.12 8.97
C PHE A 305 19.56 10.07 8.21
N VAL A 306 18.66 10.47 7.32
CA VAL A 306 17.90 9.55 6.48
C VAL A 306 18.58 9.39 5.11
N PRO A 307 18.41 8.22 4.44
CA PRO A 307 18.97 8.01 3.10
C PRO A 307 18.47 9.06 2.11
N ALA A 308 19.35 9.47 1.19
CA ALA A 308 18.96 10.39 0.13
C ALA A 308 18.02 9.72 -0.90
N PRO A 309 17.23 10.51 -1.65
CA PRO A 309 16.42 9.97 -2.73
C PRO A 309 17.25 9.13 -3.73
N GLY A 310 16.86 7.88 -3.95
CA GLY A 310 17.60 6.92 -4.78
C GLY A 310 18.58 6.03 -4.02
N GLU A 311 18.74 6.23 -2.73
CA GLU A 311 19.53 5.38 -1.83
C GLU A 311 18.61 4.45 -1.02
N GLY A 312 19.21 3.34 -0.53
CA GLY A 312 18.50 2.37 0.30
C GLY A 312 19.43 1.29 0.83
N PRO A 313 18.89 0.27 1.49
CA PRO A 313 19.67 -0.85 2.03
C PRO A 313 20.42 -1.60 0.93
N SER A 314 21.53 -2.26 1.32
CA SER A 314 22.23 -3.15 0.40
C SER A 314 21.37 -4.33 -0.05
N GLU A 315 21.66 -4.90 -1.21
CA GLU A 315 20.98 -6.10 -1.75
C GLU A 315 20.90 -7.21 -0.69
N ARG A 316 22.04 -7.52 -0.06
CA ARG A 316 22.12 -8.53 1.00
C ARG A 316 21.19 -8.21 2.19
N ALA A 317 21.11 -6.96 2.61
CA ALA A 317 20.24 -6.55 3.72
C ALA A 317 18.77 -6.69 3.35
N MET A 318 18.42 -6.34 2.09
CA MET A 318 17.07 -6.51 1.57
C MET A 318 16.67 -7.99 1.48
N ASP A 319 17.57 -8.86 1.01
CA ASP A 319 17.29 -10.29 0.86
C ASP A 319 17.17 -11.03 2.20
N GLN A 320 17.93 -10.60 3.22
CA GLN A 320 17.85 -11.12 4.59
C GLN A 320 16.67 -10.57 5.40
N GLY A 321 15.95 -9.61 4.85
CA GLY A 321 14.74 -9.07 5.44
C GLY A 321 13.60 -10.09 5.48
N SER A 322 12.57 -9.78 6.26
CA SER A 322 11.33 -10.55 6.28
C SER A 322 10.22 -9.76 6.97
N PHE A 323 9.00 -10.16 6.70
CA PHE A 323 7.86 -9.65 7.44
C PHE A 323 6.86 -10.76 7.77
N ARG A 324 6.10 -10.53 8.84
CA ARG A 324 4.96 -11.34 9.22
C ARG A 324 3.88 -10.42 9.79
N CYS A 325 2.69 -10.48 9.23
CA CYS A 325 1.47 -9.89 9.74
C CYS A 325 0.57 -11.02 10.21
N GLU A 326 0.33 -11.13 11.52
CA GLU A 326 -0.62 -12.05 12.13
C GLU A 326 -1.90 -11.28 12.44
N LEU A 327 -3.05 -11.85 12.10
CA LEU A 327 -4.34 -11.20 12.28
C LEU A 327 -5.24 -12.07 13.15
N VAL A 328 -6.02 -11.40 14.00
CA VAL A 328 -7.08 -12.02 14.80
C VAL A 328 -8.35 -11.22 14.58
N GLY A 329 -9.33 -11.84 13.94
CA GLY A 329 -10.66 -11.28 13.74
C GLY A 329 -11.67 -11.89 14.68
N VAL A 330 -12.63 -11.07 15.12
CA VAL A 330 -13.73 -11.48 16.00
C VAL A 330 -15.04 -11.16 15.27
N GLY A 331 -15.89 -12.17 15.18
CA GLY A 331 -17.25 -12.06 14.63
C GLY A 331 -18.22 -11.37 15.59
N GLU A 332 -19.35 -10.94 15.07
CA GLU A 332 -20.39 -10.24 15.86
C GLU A 332 -21.03 -11.10 16.97
N ARG A 333 -20.91 -12.43 16.89
CA ARG A 333 -21.37 -13.38 17.91
C ARG A 333 -20.21 -13.99 18.73
N GLY A 334 -18.97 -13.55 18.46
CA GLY A 334 -17.80 -13.94 19.24
C GLY A 334 -16.94 -15.04 18.63
N SER A 335 -17.24 -15.55 17.44
CA SER A 335 -16.36 -16.46 16.72
C SER A 335 -15.01 -15.80 16.42
N VAL A 336 -13.93 -16.55 16.52
CA VAL A 336 -12.57 -16.06 16.30
C VAL A 336 -11.98 -16.70 15.06
N GLN A 337 -11.43 -15.88 14.18
CA GLN A 337 -10.71 -16.32 12.99
C GLN A 337 -9.30 -15.72 13.00
N ARG A 338 -8.31 -16.53 12.72
CA ARG A 338 -6.92 -16.07 12.56
C ARG A 338 -6.51 -16.04 11.10
N GLY A 339 -5.52 -15.20 10.79
CA GLY A 339 -4.93 -15.10 9.46
C GLY A 339 -3.46 -14.72 9.52
N ARG A 340 -2.74 -15.00 8.44
CA ARG A 340 -1.33 -14.66 8.31
C ARG A 340 -1.01 -14.20 6.89
N ILE A 341 -0.25 -13.11 6.81
CA ILE A 341 0.46 -12.71 5.59
C ILE A 341 1.94 -12.58 5.96
N ALA A 342 2.81 -13.31 5.26
CA ALA A 342 4.25 -13.29 5.52
C ALA A 342 5.04 -13.47 4.24
N GLY A 343 6.28 -12.98 4.24
CA GLY A 343 7.20 -13.13 3.12
C GLY A 343 8.65 -12.92 3.50
N GLN A 344 9.53 -13.39 2.64
CA GLN A 344 10.96 -13.11 2.67
C GLN A 344 11.26 -11.83 1.91
N GLY A 345 12.40 -11.22 2.21
CA GLY A 345 12.77 -9.90 1.73
C GLY A 345 12.27 -8.79 2.65
N ASP A 346 13.02 -7.70 2.70
CA ASP A 346 12.64 -6.57 3.54
C ASP A 346 11.31 -5.95 3.10
N PRO A 347 10.48 -5.50 4.04
CA PRO A 347 9.14 -5.03 3.71
C PRO A 347 9.14 -3.79 2.81
N GLY A 348 10.04 -2.83 3.05
CA GLY A 348 10.04 -1.53 2.38
C GLY A 348 10.54 -1.56 0.93
N ASN A 349 11.19 -2.63 0.50
CA ASN A 349 11.80 -2.71 -0.83
C ASN A 349 11.43 -4.02 -1.56
N ARG A 350 11.91 -5.19 -1.10
CA ARG A 350 11.65 -6.47 -1.79
C ARG A 350 10.17 -6.85 -1.78
N ALA A 351 9.56 -6.89 -0.59
CA ALA A 351 8.15 -7.24 -0.48
C ALA A 351 7.24 -6.20 -1.15
N THR A 352 7.51 -4.91 -0.96
CA THR A 352 6.78 -3.82 -1.64
C THR A 352 6.83 -3.97 -3.16
N THR A 353 7.99 -4.33 -3.73
CA THR A 353 8.13 -4.59 -5.16
C THR A 353 7.20 -5.72 -5.63
N ILE A 354 7.19 -6.85 -4.91
CA ILE A 354 6.30 -7.97 -5.25
C ILE A 354 4.82 -7.53 -5.18
N PHE A 355 4.42 -6.87 -4.10
CA PHE A 355 3.04 -6.41 -3.92
C PHE A 355 2.56 -5.50 -5.05
N VAL A 356 3.33 -4.48 -5.40
CA VAL A 356 2.93 -3.52 -6.44
C VAL A 356 3.00 -4.11 -7.84
N CYS A 357 3.99 -4.95 -8.13
CA CYS A 357 4.12 -5.62 -9.42
C CYS A 357 2.96 -6.61 -9.65
N GLU A 358 2.64 -7.44 -8.65
CA GLU A 358 1.53 -8.38 -8.74
C GLU A 358 0.16 -7.67 -8.83
N SER A 359 0.02 -6.49 -8.21
CA SER A 359 -1.15 -5.63 -8.38
C SER A 359 -1.27 -5.11 -9.82
N ALA A 360 -0.18 -4.65 -10.42
CA ALA A 360 -0.16 -4.21 -11.83
C ALA A 360 -0.44 -5.37 -12.79
N LEU A 361 0.17 -6.53 -12.55
CA LEU A 361 -0.05 -7.74 -13.34
C LEU A 361 -1.50 -8.24 -13.23
N ALA A 362 -2.13 -8.14 -12.05
CA ALA A 362 -3.55 -8.45 -11.87
C ALA A 362 -4.45 -7.58 -12.75
N LEU A 363 -4.18 -6.27 -12.85
CA LEU A 363 -4.90 -5.37 -13.76
C LEU A 363 -4.67 -5.70 -15.23
N ALA A 364 -3.46 -6.07 -15.60
CA ALA A 364 -3.10 -6.35 -16.98
C ALA A 364 -3.62 -7.72 -17.49
N LEU A 365 -3.57 -8.75 -16.64
CA LEU A 365 -3.80 -10.14 -17.04
C LEU A 365 -5.15 -10.70 -16.55
N ASP A 366 -5.62 -10.27 -15.38
CA ASP A 366 -6.77 -10.89 -14.71
C ASP A 366 -8.03 -10.00 -14.70
N ALA A 367 -8.10 -8.96 -15.53
CA ALA A 367 -9.16 -7.94 -15.51
C ALA A 367 -10.59 -8.52 -15.44
N LYS A 368 -10.85 -9.68 -16.09
CA LYS A 368 -12.16 -10.35 -16.08
C LYS A 368 -12.49 -11.05 -14.75
N ARG A 369 -11.46 -11.41 -13.98
CA ARG A 369 -11.57 -12.13 -12.70
C ARG A 369 -11.61 -11.18 -11.50
N LEU A 370 -11.25 -9.92 -11.70
CA LEU A 370 -11.24 -8.92 -10.64
C LEU A 370 -12.65 -8.67 -10.07
N PRO A 371 -12.78 -8.36 -8.76
CA PRO A 371 -14.07 -8.05 -8.14
C PRO A 371 -14.86 -7.00 -8.93
N GLY A 372 -16.14 -7.28 -9.23
CA GLY A 372 -17.00 -6.38 -10.01
C GLY A 372 -16.67 -6.27 -11.50
N GLY A 373 -15.68 -7.04 -12.00
CA GLY A 373 -15.29 -7.08 -13.42
C GLY A 373 -14.94 -5.72 -13.99
N ALA A 374 -15.18 -5.50 -15.28
CA ALA A 374 -14.85 -4.26 -15.98
C ALA A 374 -15.66 -3.03 -15.53
N ARG A 375 -16.76 -3.23 -14.78
CA ARG A 375 -17.62 -2.12 -14.34
C ARG A 375 -17.17 -1.48 -13.03
N ARG A 376 -16.34 -2.15 -12.23
CA ARG A 376 -15.87 -1.60 -10.97
C ARG A 376 -14.66 -0.69 -11.20
N GLY A 377 -14.86 0.60 -11.07
CA GLY A 377 -13.83 1.63 -11.10
C GLY A 377 -13.87 2.50 -9.85
N GLY A 378 -12.99 3.51 -9.80
CA GLY A 378 -12.87 4.46 -8.69
C GLY A 378 -11.46 4.52 -8.14
N VAL A 379 -11.24 5.40 -7.17
CA VAL A 379 -10.06 5.35 -6.30
C VAL A 379 -10.35 4.32 -5.21
N LEU A 380 -9.76 3.13 -5.36
CA LEU A 380 -10.06 1.93 -4.60
C LEU A 380 -8.89 1.58 -3.67
N THR A 381 -9.15 0.72 -2.71
CA THR A 381 -8.13 0.07 -1.87
C THR A 381 -7.72 -1.27 -2.49
N PRO A 382 -6.56 -1.85 -2.10
CA PRO A 382 -6.09 -3.10 -2.69
C PRO A 382 -7.09 -4.26 -2.61
N CYS A 383 -7.67 -4.56 -1.44
CA CYS A 383 -8.59 -5.68 -1.33
C CYS A 383 -9.89 -5.46 -2.13
N VAL A 384 -10.40 -4.23 -2.19
CA VAL A 384 -11.58 -3.86 -2.98
C VAL A 384 -11.33 -3.99 -4.49
N ALA A 385 -10.12 -3.63 -4.92
CA ALA A 385 -9.74 -3.69 -6.32
C ALA A 385 -9.44 -5.11 -6.80
N PHE A 386 -8.82 -5.93 -5.94
CA PHE A 386 -8.20 -7.17 -6.38
C PHE A 386 -8.75 -8.44 -5.71
N GLY A 387 -9.13 -8.37 -4.44
CA GLY A 387 -9.66 -9.50 -3.69
C GLY A 387 -8.80 -10.77 -3.77
N GLU A 388 -9.44 -11.91 -4.01
CA GLU A 388 -8.77 -13.23 -4.12
C GLU A 388 -7.75 -13.31 -5.27
N VAL A 389 -7.93 -12.51 -6.32
CA VAL A 389 -7.00 -12.52 -7.47
C VAL A 389 -5.61 -12.12 -7.02
N LEU A 390 -5.49 -11.04 -6.22
CA LEU A 390 -4.19 -10.63 -5.69
C LEU A 390 -3.66 -11.63 -4.68
N ALA A 391 -4.50 -12.17 -3.79
CA ALA A 391 -4.09 -13.20 -2.84
C ALA A 391 -3.49 -14.43 -3.54
N ALA A 392 -4.13 -14.90 -4.61
CA ALA A 392 -3.64 -16.03 -5.41
C ALA A 392 -2.31 -15.72 -6.10
N ARG A 393 -2.18 -14.52 -6.68
CA ARG A 393 -0.94 -14.07 -7.32
C ARG A 393 0.22 -13.98 -6.34
N LEU A 394 -0.01 -13.40 -5.18
CA LEU A 394 1.01 -13.27 -4.14
C LEU A 394 1.43 -14.63 -3.57
N ARG A 395 0.50 -15.59 -3.42
CA ARG A 395 0.86 -16.99 -3.10
C ARG A 395 1.75 -17.59 -4.18
N GLY A 396 1.41 -17.36 -5.46
CA GLY A 396 2.24 -17.79 -6.60
C GLY A 396 3.63 -17.14 -6.62
N ALA A 397 3.76 -15.92 -6.08
CA ALA A 397 5.03 -15.22 -5.90
C ALA A 397 5.78 -15.60 -4.61
N GLY A 398 5.35 -16.68 -3.92
CA GLY A 398 6.04 -17.25 -2.75
C GLY A 398 5.68 -16.62 -1.40
N MET A 399 4.65 -15.79 -1.33
CA MET A 399 4.16 -15.25 -0.05
C MET A 399 3.21 -16.23 0.64
N THR A 400 3.28 -16.29 1.96
CA THR A 400 2.26 -16.96 2.78
C THR A 400 1.06 -16.03 2.91
N ILE A 401 -0.10 -16.46 2.46
CA ILE A 401 -1.38 -15.72 2.60
C ILE A 401 -2.47 -16.73 2.91
N GLU A 402 -2.86 -16.82 4.17
CA GLU A 402 -3.79 -17.83 4.64
C GLU A 402 -4.63 -17.38 5.82
N PRO A 403 -5.94 -17.66 5.85
CA PRO A 403 -6.66 -17.82 7.09
C PRO A 403 -6.25 -19.17 7.69
N PHE A 404 -6.20 -19.29 9.02
CA PHE A 404 -5.97 -20.56 9.70
C PHE A 404 -6.84 -20.65 10.97
N ASP A 405 -7.27 -21.86 11.29
CA ASP A 405 -8.00 -22.15 12.51
C ASP A 405 -7.08 -22.13 13.73
N THR A 406 -7.61 -21.90 14.90
CA THR A 406 -6.89 -21.87 16.19
C THR A 406 -6.54 -23.26 16.68
#